data_9342cc90a2708b8a879ce8bee4fcbf20
#
_entry.id   9342cc90a2708b8a879ce8bee4fcbf20
#
_cell.length_a   1.000
_cell.length_b   1.000
_cell.length_c   1.000
_cell.angle_alpha   90.00
_cell.angle_beta   90.00
_cell.angle_gamma   90.00
#
_symmetry.space_group_name_H-M   'P 1'
#
loop_
_entity.id
_entity.type
_entity.pdbx_description
1 polymer ?
#
loop_
_entity_poly.entity_id
_entity_poly.type
_entity_poly.pdbx_seq_one_letter_code
_entity_poly.pdbx_strand_id
1 'polypeptide(L)'
;MKRILATASILFATTAMWPPASTADQPDVDPAIASGAAAKQFSAARAKWLGAGINDYRFSISASCYCIPSGDVLVTVRGRKKTASSPDWYGPRSVPALFKVVHTAITGQAASLVVRYDRTTGRPRFISIDRSRQIADEEIAYTVKAFRRL
;
A
#
# COMPACT_ATOMS: atom_id res chain seq x y z
N MET A 1 40.31 -44.75 -62.26
CA MET A 1 39.02 -44.63 -61.47
C MET A 1 39.40 -44.48 -60.01
N LYS A 2 39.34 -43.19 -59.45
CA LYS A 2 39.67 -42.89 -58.07
C LYS A 2 38.34 -42.61 -57.34
N ARG A 3 38.01 -43.47 -56.36
CA ARG A 3 36.84 -43.28 -55.48
C ARG A 3 37.26 -42.37 -54.32
N ILE A 4 36.58 -41.25 -54.21
CA ILE A 4 36.73 -40.31 -53.08
C ILE A 4 35.66 -40.68 -52.03
N LEU A 5 36.14 -41.13 -50.87
CA LEU A 5 35.28 -41.36 -49.69
C LEU A 5 35.12 -40.01 -48.94
N ALA A 6 33.90 -39.53 -48.88
CA ALA A 6 33.54 -38.35 -48.08
C ALA A 6 33.16 -38.82 -46.67
N THR A 7 33.94 -38.44 -45.66
CA THR A 7 33.63 -38.64 -44.24
C THR A 7 32.76 -37.50 -43.74
N ALA A 8 31.50 -37.81 -43.40
CA ALA A 8 30.59 -36.83 -42.77
C ALA A 8 30.89 -36.76 -41.25
N SER A 9 31.39 -35.66 -40.78
CA SER A 9 31.54 -35.36 -39.34
C SER A 9 30.21 -34.86 -38.77
N ILE A 10 29.59 -35.60 -37.87
CA ILE A 10 28.39 -35.20 -37.14
C ILE A 10 28.82 -34.41 -35.89
N LEU A 11 28.59 -33.11 -35.89
CA LEU A 11 28.76 -32.25 -34.72
C LEU A 11 27.55 -32.42 -33.80
N PHE A 12 27.74 -33.04 -32.64
CA PHE A 12 26.76 -33.02 -31.55
C PHE A 12 26.81 -31.68 -30.84
N ALA A 13 25.80 -30.82 -31.04
CA ALA A 13 25.59 -29.65 -30.26
C ALA A 13 24.96 -30.04 -28.90
N THR A 14 25.73 -30.03 -27.84
CA THR A 14 25.22 -30.15 -26.47
C THR A 14 24.61 -28.81 -26.03
N THR A 15 23.30 -28.73 -26.07
CA THR A 15 22.56 -27.61 -25.44
C THR A 15 22.67 -27.76 -23.93
N ALA A 16 23.49 -26.92 -23.30
CA ALA A 16 23.53 -26.77 -21.86
C ALA A 16 22.19 -26.17 -21.40
N MET A 17 21.31 -27.00 -20.85
CA MET A 17 20.12 -26.48 -20.13
C MET A 17 20.58 -25.81 -18.85
N TRP A 18 20.56 -24.49 -18.84
CA TRP A 18 20.71 -23.71 -17.62
C TRP A 18 19.51 -23.99 -16.71
N PRO A 19 19.71 -24.37 -15.44
CA PRO A 19 18.57 -24.51 -14.53
C PRO A 19 17.85 -23.17 -14.43
N PRO A 20 16.49 -23.18 -14.36
CA PRO A 20 15.75 -21.94 -14.14
C PRO A 20 16.26 -21.29 -12.85
N ALA A 21 16.54 -19.99 -12.91
CA ALA A 21 16.95 -19.22 -11.74
C ALA A 21 15.90 -19.46 -10.64
N SER A 22 16.37 -19.91 -9.48
CA SER A 22 15.53 -20.09 -8.30
C SER A 22 14.81 -18.78 -8.01
N THR A 23 13.50 -18.82 -7.93
CA THR A 23 12.65 -17.69 -7.51
C THR A 23 12.73 -17.47 -5.99
N ALA A 24 13.90 -17.69 -5.39
CA ALA A 24 14.17 -17.41 -4.02
C ALA A 24 14.48 -15.91 -3.92
N ASP A 25 13.65 -15.22 -3.13
CA ASP A 25 13.89 -13.86 -2.62
C ASP A 25 13.34 -12.68 -3.46
N GLN A 26 12.11 -12.82 -3.99
CA GLN A 26 11.35 -11.60 -4.25
C GLN A 26 10.86 -11.07 -2.88
N PRO A 27 11.12 -9.79 -2.55
CA PRO A 27 10.54 -9.19 -1.37
C PRO A 27 9.03 -9.40 -1.39
N ASP A 28 8.47 -9.75 -0.24
CA ASP A 28 7.07 -10.12 -0.06
C ASP A 28 6.20 -8.87 -0.18
N VAL A 29 6.04 -8.37 -1.40
CA VAL A 29 5.30 -7.15 -1.72
C VAL A 29 3.84 -7.49 -2.01
N ASP A 30 2.92 -6.69 -1.49
CA ASP A 30 1.48 -6.81 -1.78
C ASP A 30 1.24 -6.87 -3.31
N PRO A 31 0.48 -7.88 -3.81
CA PRO A 31 0.23 -8.03 -5.25
C PRO A 31 -0.42 -6.82 -5.92
N ALA A 32 -1.26 -6.05 -5.20
CA ALA A 32 -1.86 -4.84 -5.74
C ALA A 32 -0.85 -3.69 -5.83
N ILE A 33 0.17 -3.68 -4.97
CA ILE A 33 1.30 -2.74 -5.07
C ILE A 33 2.18 -3.14 -6.26
N ALA A 34 2.59 -4.40 -6.32
CA ALA A 34 3.48 -4.91 -7.37
C ALA A 34 2.88 -4.73 -8.78
N SER A 35 1.57 -4.92 -8.95
CA SER A 35 0.87 -4.72 -10.23
C SER A 35 0.54 -3.25 -10.54
N GLY A 36 0.79 -2.31 -9.63
CA GLY A 36 0.38 -0.91 -9.75
C GLY A 36 -1.11 -0.63 -9.51
N ALA A 37 -1.92 -1.65 -9.21
CA ALA A 37 -3.36 -1.48 -8.94
C ALA A 37 -3.62 -0.59 -7.72
N ALA A 38 -2.83 -0.75 -6.64
CA ALA A 38 -2.92 0.09 -5.45
C ALA A 38 -2.64 1.56 -5.76
N ALA A 39 -1.61 1.85 -6.56
CA ALA A 39 -1.27 3.22 -6.97
C ALA A 39 -2.37 3.85 -7.84
N LYS A 40 -2.99 3.08 -8.75
CA LYS A 40 -4.12 3.54 -9.57
C LYS A 40 -5.34 3.87 -8.70
N GLN A 41 -5.71 2.99 -7.76
CA GLN A 41 -6.83 3.22 -6.84
C GLN A 41 -6.57 4.45 -5.93
N PHE A 42 -5.37 4.58 -5.39
CA PHE A 42 -4.94 5.73 -4.59
C PHE A 42 -5.09 7.04 -5.37
N SER A 43 -4.57 7.10 -6.60
CA SER A 43 -4.63 8.31 -7.42
C SER A 43 -6.07 8.72 -7.74
N ALA A 44 -6.93 7.76 -8.10
CA ALA A 44 -8.35 8.01 -8.36
C ALA A 44 -9.09 8.50 -7.10
N ALA A 45 -8.86 7.88 -5.95
CA ALA A 45 -9.46 8.27 -4.68
C ALA A 45 -9.00 9.66 -4.24
N ARG A 46 -7.69 9.95 -4.37
CA ARG A 46 -7.12 11.26 -4.03
C ARG A 46 -7.66 12.37 -4.95
N ALA A 47 -7.77 12.12 -6.25
CA ALA A 47 -8.36 13.08 -7.20
C ALA A 47 -9.83 13.40 -6.83
N LYS A 48 -10.62 12.38 -6.47
CA LYS A 48 -12.00 12.55 -6.01
C LYS A 48 -12.08 13.39 -4.72
N TRP A 49 -11.18 13.14 -3.75
CA TRP A 49 -11.12 13.94 -2.53
C TRP A 49 -10.79 15.42 -2.81
N LEU A 50 -9.80 15.66 -3.66
CA LEU A 50 -9.42 17.03 -4.03
C LEU A 50 -10.55 17.75 -4.77
N GLY A 51 -11.22 17.06 -5.71
CA GLY A 51 -12.37 17.60 -6.44
C GLY A 51 -13.60 17.88 -5.54
N ALA A 52 -13.71 17.20 -4.40
CA ALA A 52 -14.80 17.44 -3.44
C ALA A 52 -14.68 18.78 -2.68
N GLY A 53 -13.52 19.45 -2.68
CA GLY A 53 -13.28 20.77 -2.10
C GLY A 53 -13.54 20.87 -0.59
N ILE A 54 -13.39 19.77 0.16
CA ILE A 54 -13.72 19.71 1.58
C ILE A 54 -12.53 20.19 2.41
N ASN A 55 -12.66 21.38 3.02
CA ASN A 55 -11.59 21.99 3.82
C ASN A 55 -11.87 21.90 5.33
N ASP A 56 -13.16 21.98 5.72
CA ASP A 56 -13.60 21.95 7.10
C ASP A 56 -14.42 20.68 7.36
N TYR A 57 -13.94 19.85 8.29
CA TYR A 57 -14.57 18.56 8.58
C TYR A 57 -14.12 18.02 9.93
N ARG A 58 -14.87 17.03 10.40
CA ARG A 58 -14.46 16.21 11.54
C ARG A 58 -14.73 14.75 11.30
N PHE A 59 -13.99 13.89 11.97
CA PHE A 59 -14.17 12.44 11.95
C PHE A 59 -13.65 11.81 13.24
N SER A 60 -14.16 10.63 13.55
CA SER A 60 -13.59 9.77 14.57
C SER A 60 -12.61 8.80 13.93
N ILE A 61 -11.49 8.54 14.58
CA ILE A 61 -10.48 7.60 14.12
C ILE A 61 -9.98 6.73 15.27
N SER A 62 -9.81 5.45 15.00
CA SER A 62 -9.12 4.52 15.91
C SER A 62 -7.96 3.86 15.20
N ALA A 63 -6.93 3.51 15.95
CA ALA A 63 -5.83 2.67 15.52
C ALA A 63 -5.92 1.30 16.20
N SER A 64 -5.56 0.26 15.46
CA SER A 64 -5.32 -1.10 15.97
C SER A 64 -3.91 -1.47 15.59
N CYS A 65 -3.07 -1.74 16.59
CA CYS A 65 -1.66 -2.10 16.47
C CYS A 65 -1.25 -2.84 17.75
N TYR A 66 -0.08 -3.42 17.76
CA TYR A 66 0.54 -3.90 19.01
C TYR A 66 1.07 -2.70 19.82
N CYS A 67 0.13 -1.87 20.27
CA CYS A 67 0.39 -0.61 20.96
C CYS A 67 -0.71 -0.35 22.00
N ILE A 68 -0.52 0.65 22.87
CA ILE A 68 -1.54 1.01 23.84
C ILE A 68 -2.80 1.52 23.09
N PRO A 69 -3.97 0.87 23.28
CA PRO A 69 -5.19 1.28 22.60
C PRO A 69 -5.57 2.72 22.99
N SER A 70 -5.71 3.60 22.01
CA SER A 70 -6.12 5.00 22.24
C SER A 70 -7.63 5.21 22.20
N GLY A 71 -8.40 4.14 21.91
CA GLY A 71 -9.82 4.25 21.66
C GLY A 71 -10.15 5.10 20.42
N ASP A 72 -11.39 5.57 20.33
CA ASP A 72 -11.83 6.46 19.25
C ASP A 72 -11.42 7.91 19.54
N VAL A 73 -10.63 8.51 18.68
CA VAL A 73 -10.15 9.90 18.79
C VAL A 73 -10.93 10.78 17.83
N LEU A 74 -11.52 11.86 18.33
CA LEU A 74 -12.20 12.85 17.50
C LEU A 74 -11.18 13.83 16.91
N VAL A 75 -11.07 13.86 15.59
CA VAL A 75 -10.24 14.81 14.85
C VAL A 75 -11.12 15.89 14.23
N THR A 76 -10.74 17.14 14.42
CA THR A 76 -11.39 18.30 13.80
C THR A 76 -10.38 19.08 12.96
N VAL A 77 -10.75 19.37 11.73
CA VAL A 77 -9.97 20.17 10.77
C VAL A 77 -10.78 21.40 10.41
N ARG A 78 -10.19 22.59 10.58
CA ARG A 78 -10.73 23.89 10.14
C ARG A 78 -9.63 24.65 9.42
N GLY A 79 -9.72 24.66 8.10
CA GLY A 79 -8.65 25.20 7.26
C GLY A 79 -7.32 24.49 7.53
N ARG A 80 -6.34 25.24 8.03
CA ARG A 80 -5.01 24.69 8.38
C ARG A 80 -4.92 24.10 9.79
N LYS A 81 -5.85 24.46 10.69
CA LYS A 81 -5.84 24.01 12.09
C LYS A 81 -6.40 22.60 12.19
N LYS A 82 -5.67 21.74 12.89
CA LYS A 82 -6.02 20.34 13.14
C LYS A 82 -5.94 20.10 14.64
N THR A 83 -7.00 19.56 15.22
CA THR A 83 -7.05 19.20 16.63
C THR A 83 -7.49 17.76 16.78
N ALA A 84 -7.00 17.07 17.81
CA ALA A 84 -7.42 15.74 18.21
C ALA A 84 -7.89 15.78 19.66
N SER A 85 -8.90 14.99 20.00
CA SER A 85 -9.44 14.94 21.37
C SER A 85 -8.49 14.27 22.38
N SER A 86 -7.51 13.50 21.91
CA SER A 86 -6.44 12.93 22.73
C SER A 86 -5.12 13.66 22.42
N PRO A 87 -4.43 14.22 23.42
CA PRO A 87 -3.11 14.81 23.24
C PRO A 87 -2.07 13.79 22.80
N ASP A 88 -2.19 12.54 23.26
CA ASP A 88 -1.26 11.46 22.98
C ASP A 88 -1.53 10.74 21.64
N TRP A 89 -2.43 11.29 20.80
CA TRP A 89 -2.70 10.75 19.50
C TRP A 89 -1.56 11.06 18.51
N TYR A 90 -0.78 10.07 18.15
CA TYR A 90 0.30 10.16 17.17
C TYR A 90 -0.10 9.78 15.74
N GLY A 91 -1.34 9.32 15.54
CA GLY A 91 -1.88 8.92 14.24
C GLY A 91 -2.26 10.11 13.33
N PRO A 92 -2.84 9.80 12.15
CA PRO A 92 -3.26 10.81 11.18
C PRO A 92 -4.29 11.79 11.76
N ARG A 93 -4.05 13.10 11.58
CA ARG A 93 -4.94 14.19 12.05
C ARG A 93 -5.63 14.93 10.90
N SER A 94 -5.70 14.31 9.72
CA SER A 94 -6.44 14.85 8.56
C SER A 94 -6.59 13.82 7.48
N VAL A 95 -7.52 14.03 6.55
CA VAL A 95 -7.66 13.16 5.37
C VAL A 95 -6.40 13.17 4.48
N PRO A 96 -5.73 14.33 4.21
CA PRO A 96 -4.43 14.31 3.54
C PRO A 96 -3.35 13.48 4.27
N ALA A 97 -3.36 13.45 5.61
CA ALA A 97 -2.44 12.62 6.37
C ALA A 97 -2.74 11.13 6.21
N LEU A 98 -4.03 10.72 6.11
CA LEU A 98 -4.42 9.35 5.77
C LEU A 98 -3.91 8.96 4.37
N PHE A 99 -4.04 9.84 3.39
CA PHE A 99 -3.48 9.60 2.06
C PHE A 99 -1.94 9.47 2.09
N LYS A 100 -1.26 10.26 2.93
CA LYS A 100 0.20 10.12 3.11
C LYS A 100 0.57 8.74 3.65
N VAL A 101 -0.19 8.21 4.62
CA VAL A 101 0.01 6.85 5.16
C VAL A 101 -0.08 5.80 4.04
N VAL A 102 -1.13 5.85 3.23
CA VAL A 102 -1.31 4.93 2.09
C VAL A 102 -0.18 5.07 1.06
N HIS A 103 0.17 6.31 0.71
CA HIS A 103 1.25 6.57 -0.24
C HIS A 103 2.59 6.00 0.25
N THR A 104 2.91 6.19 1.54
CA THR A 104 4.13 5.64 2.14
C THR A 104 4.16 4.10 2.10
N ALA A 105 3.01 3.44 2.32
CA ALA A 105 2.93 1.98 2.21
C ALA A 105 3.16 1.50 0.76
N ILE A 106 2.59 2.20 -0.23
CA ILE A 106 2.78 1.87 -1.65
C ILE A 106 4.24 2.08 -2.07
N THR A 107 4.84 3.22 -1.75
CA THR A 107 6.23 3.54 -2.13
C THR A 107 7.26 2.73 -1.35
N GLY A 108 6.93 2.34 -0.11
CA GLY A 108 7.75 1.47 0.72
C GLY A 108 7.54 -0.03 0.42
N GLN A 109 6.73 -0.35 -0.61
CA GLN A 109 6.48 -1.74 -1.04
C GLN A 109 6.05 -2.66 0.11
N ALA A 110 5.06 -2.22 0.88
CA ALA A 110 4.53 -2.98 2.00
C ALA A 110 4.12 -4.42 1.60
N ALA A 111 4.31 -5.36 2.50
CA ALA A 111 3.99 -6.76 2.31
C ALA A 111 2.48 -7.03 2.23
N SER A 112 1.68 -6.17 2.88
CA SER A 112 0.22 -6.16 2.72
C SER A 112 -0.33 -4.75 2.86
N LEU A 113 -1.29 -4.40 2.00
CA LEU A 113 -1.98 -3.12 2.02
C LEU A 113 -3.46 -3.29 1.69
N VAL A 114 -4.34 -3.05 2.67
CA VAL A 114 -5.78 -3.02 2.45
C VAL A 114 -6.29 -1.59 2.67
N VAL A 115 -6.87 -0.98 1.65
CA VAL A 115 -7.48 0.35 1.76
C VAL A 115 -8.93 0.30 1.29
N ARG A 116 -9.85 0.83 2.11
CA ARG A 116 -11.24 1.04 1.73
C ARG A 116 -11.50 2.53 1.62
N TYR A 117 -11.83 2.98 0.43
CA TYR A 117 -12.15 4.38 0.15
C TYR A 117 -13.67 4.63 0.21
N ASP A 118 -14.03 5.84 0.61
CA ASP A 118 -15.41 6.33 0.51
C ASP A 118 -15.79 6.55 -0.96
N ARG A 119 -16.92 6.00 -1.38
CA ARG A 119 -17.33 6.03 -2.79
C ARG A 119 -17.64 7.45 -3.30
N THR A 120 -18.14 8.31 -2.43
CA THR A 120 -18.54 9.68 -2.77
C THR A 120 -17.37 10.64 -2.75
N THR A 121 -16.60 10.64 -1.67
CA THR A 121 -15.54 11.65 -1.43
C THR A 121 -14.14 11.14 -1.76
N GLY A 122 -13.94 9.84 -1.91
CA GLY A 122 -12.61 9.25 -2.11
C GLY A 122 -11.76 9.16 -0.85
N ARG A 123 -12.18 9.71 0.30
CA ARG A 123 -11.37 9.65 1.53
C ARG A 123 -11.14 8.20 1.98
N PRO A 124 -9.98 7.86 2.56
CA PRO A 124 -9.79 6.56 3.19
C PRO A 124 -10.75 6.40 4.39
N ARG A 125 -11.44 5.25 4.47
CA ARG A 125 -12.29 4.84 5.59
C ARG A 125 -11.64 3.78 6.45
N PHE A 126 -10.80 2.97 5.84
CA PHE A 126 -10.04 1.92 6.49
C PHE A 126 -8.70 1.80 5.79
N ILE A 127 -7.64 1.64 6.56
CA ILE A 127 -6.28 1.39 6.08
C ILE A 127 -5.71 0.32 6.98
N SER A 128 -5.21 -0.77 6.42
CA SER A 128 -4.43 -1.79 7.13
C SER A 128 -3.13 -2.00 6.39
N ILE A 129 -2.02 -2.00 7.11
CA ILE A 129 -0.66 -2.09 6.56
C ILE A 129 0.11 -3.11 7.38
N ASP A 130 0.75 -4.01 6.68
CA ASP A 130 1.83 -4.84 7.16
C ASP A 130 3.05 -4.52 6.28
N ARG A 131 4.14 -4.05 6.87
CA ARG A 131 5.32 -3.64 6.10
C ARG A 131 6.20 -4.80 5.75
N SER A 132 6.26 -5.83 6.62
CA SER A 132 7.10 -7.00 6.43
C SER A 132 6.54 -8.20 7.18
N ARG A 133 6.19 -9.26 6.50
CA ARG A 133 5.73 -10.51 7.13
C ARG A 133 6.77 -11.17 8.02
N GLN A 134 8.02 -10.70 7.98
CA GLN A 134 9.12 -11.22 8.78
C GLN A 134 9.24 -10.54 10.13
N ILE A 135 8.57 -9.40 10.32
CA ILE A 135 8.60 -8.62 11.56
C ILE A 135 7.23 -8.72 12.21
N ALA A 136 7.15 -9.38 13.36
CA ALA A 136 5.93 -9.41 14.14
C ALA A 136 5.63 -8.04 14.75
N ASP A 137 4.36 -7.75 14.98
CA ASP A 137 3.87 -6.59 15.75
C ASP A 137 4.06 -5.21 15.09
N GLU A 138 4.37 -5.16 13.77
CA GLU A 138 4.44 -3.90 13.04
C GLU A 138 3.17 -3.55 12.24
N GLU A 139 2.19 -4.44 12.25
CA GLU A 139 0.91 -4.18 11.60
C GLU A 139 0.18 -3.03 12.26
N ILE A 140 -0.37 -2.17 11.43
CA ILE A 140 -1.22 -1.07 11.90
C ILE A 140 -2.46 -0.96 11.04
N ALA A 141 -3.61 -0.81 11.68
CA ALA A 141 -4.85 -0.48 11.00
C ALA A 141 -5.48 0.80 11.55
N TYR A 142 -5.98 1.64 10.66
CA TYR A 142 -6.76 2.83 10.97
C TYR A 142 -8.19 2.65 10.50
N THR A 143 -9.16 2.92 11.38
CA THR A 143 -10.59 2.96 11.05
C THR A 143 -11.12 4.37 11.22
N VAL A 144 -11.70 4.94 10.16
CA VAL A 144 -12.30 6.29 10.16
C VAL A 144 -13.82 6.17 10.15
N LYS A 145 -14.44 6.72 11.19
CA LYS A 145 -15.89 6.70 11.44
C LYS A 145 -16.44 8.13 11.51
N ALA A 146 -17.77 8.27 11.52
CA ALA A 146 -18.49 9.50 11.83
C ALA A 146 -17.95 10.77 11.12
N PHE A 147 -17.57 10.62 9.84
CA PHE A 147 -17.12 11.76 9.04
C PHE A 147 -18.27 12.72 8.73
N ARG A 148 -18.05 14.00 8.96
CA ARG A 148 -18.98 15.06 8.57
C ARG A 148 -18.24 16.35 8.17
N ARG A 149 -18.77 17.06 7.19
CA ARG A 149 -18.36 18.44 6.86
C ARG A 149 -18.82 19.37 7.97
N LEU A 150 -18.12 20.48 8.15
CA LEU A 150 -18.44 21.54 9.12
C LEU A 150 -18.86 22.82 8.40
#